data_deeb55531faf463ef644728d640ad151
#
_entry.id   deeb55531faf463ef644728d640ad151
#
_cell.length_a   1.000
_cell.length_b   1.000
_cell.length_c   1.000
_cell.angle_alpha   90.00
_cell.angle_beta   90.00
_cell.angle_gamma   90.00
#
_symmetry.space_group_name_H-M   'P 1'
#
loop_
_entity.id
_entity.type
_entity.pdbx_description
1 polymer ?
#
loop_
_entity_poly.entity_id
_entity_poly.type
_entity_poly.pdbx_seq_one_letter_code
_entity_poly.pdbx_strand_id
1 'polypeptide(L)'
;DLFNLDPEFMRIYDEICTHELMYAPFSKTKNQGEIHSLAYACYYGIPYFSSRDSDACDVCNEIEELNNITIIGFEELLAIAYKTGADKEKRKALKSLYKEICAPKIRQGTIPCTLADFLNETE
;
A
#
# COMPACT_ATOMS: atom_id res chain seq x y z
N ASP A 1 -19.84 14.46 0.22
CA ASP A 1 -18.40 14.69 0.29
C ASP A 1 -17.95 14.75 1.75
N LEU A 2 -17.07 13.84 2.15
CA LEU A 2 -16.58 13.74 3.52
C LEU A 2 -15.85 15.01 3.98
N PHE A 3 -15.18 15.71 3.07
CA PHE A 3 -14.49 16.95 3.38
C PHE A 3 -15.41 18.03 3.95
N ASN A 4 -16.63 18.08 3.47
CA ASN A 4 -17.57 19.13 3.86
C ASN A 4 -18.56 18.69 4.92
N LEU A 5 -18.73 17.39 5.12
CA LEU A 5 -19.80 16.86 5.95
C LEU A 5 -19.36 16.21 7.25
N ASP A 6 -18.08 15.85 7.40
CA ASP A 6 -17.63 15.11 8.56
C ASP A 6 -16.34 15.69 9.17
N PRO A 7 -16.43 16.37 10.33
CA PRO A 7 -15.25 16.92 11.01
C PRO A 7 -14.23 15.84 11.42
N GLU A 8 -14.67 14.64 11.74
CA GLU A 8 -13.77 13.54 12.12
C GLU A 8 -12.89 13.10 10.96
N PHE A 9 -13.45 12.99 9.74
CA PHE A 9 -12.67 12.71 8.55
C PHE A 9 -11.62 13.80 8.31
N MET A 10 -12.01 15.06 8.44
CA MET A 10 -11.09 16.19 8.26
C MET A 10 -9.97 16.18 9.29
N ARG A 11 -10.28 15.82 10.53
CA ARG A 11 -9.27 15.72 11.57
C ARG A 11 -8.22 14.67 11.22
N ILE A 12 -8.66 13.49 10.78
CA ILE A 12 -7.78 12.40 10.36
C ILE A 12 -6.94 12.83 9.15
N TYR A 13 -7.59 13.42 8.15
CA TYR A 13 -6.93 13.91 6.95
C TYR A 13 -5.83 14.92 7.28
N ASP A 14 -6.14 15.90 8.14
CA ASP A 14 -5.19 16.95 8.51
C ASP A 14 -3.99 16.36 9.28
N GLU A 15 -4.22 15.39 10.15
CA GLU A 15 -3.15 14.74 10.89
C GLU A 15 -2.18 14.02 9.95
N ILE A 16 -2.69 13.32 8.94
CA ILE A 16 -1.85 12.65 7.95
C ILE A 16 -1.15 13.68 7.06
N CYS A 17 -1.89 14.69 6.61
CA CYS A 17 -1.38 15.71 5.70
C CYS A 17 -0.23 16.53 6.30
N THR A 18 -0.26 16.76 7.60
CA THR A 18 0.76 17.54 8.29
C THR A 18 1.95 16.70 8.79
N HIS A 19 1.87 15.37 8.67
CA HIS A 19 2.99 14.51 9.02
C HIS A 19 4.19 14.79 8.09
N GLU A 20 5.39 14.84 8.65
CA GLU A 20 6.60 15.23 7.90
C GLU A 20 6.86 14.40 6.64
N LEU A 21 6.49 13.11 6.66
CA LEU A 21 6.68 12.22 5.51
C LEU A 21 5.71 12.50 4.37
N MET A 22 4.55 13.08 4.67
CA MET A 22 3.49 13.36 3.70
C MET A 22 3.40 14.85 3.32
N TYR A 23 3.98 15.72 4.11
CA TYR A 23 3.88 17.15 3.90
C TYR A 23 4.70 17.59 2.68
N ALA A 24 4.06 18.27 1.75
CA ALA A 24 4.68 18.74 0.52
C ALA A 24 4.26 20.18 0.23
N PRO A 25 4.90 21.18 0.90
CA PRO A 25 4.45 22.57 0.85
C PRO A 25 4.55 23.22 -0.54
N PHE A 26 5.40 22.69 -1.40
CA PHE A 26 5.62 23.25 -2.76
C PHE A 26 4.88 22.49 -3.85
N SER A 27 4.07 21.49 -3.49
CA SER A 27 3.30 20.71 -4.46
C SER A 27 1.91 20.42 -3.91
N LYS A 28 0.89 20.89 -4.62
CA LYS A 28 -0.51 20.67 -4.21
C LYS A 28 -0.99 19.24 -4.47
N THR A 29 -0.28 18.49 -5.31
CA THR A 29 -0.71 17.15 -5.75
C THR A 29 0.12 16.02 -5.17
N LYS A 30 1.30 16.32 -4.62
CA LYS A 30 2.18 15.29 -4.08
C LYS A 30 1.52 14.60 -2.87
N ASN A 31 1.49 13.27 -2.89
CA ASN A 31 0.93 12.42 -1.84
C ASN A 31 -0.57 12.58 -1.59
N GLN A 32 -1.26 13.42 -2.36
CA GLN A 32 -2.68 13.70 -2.11
C GLN A 32 -3.55 12.43 -2.21
N GLY A 33 -3.29 11.60 -3.22
CA GLY A 33 -4.03 10.34 -3.38
C GLY A 33 -3.84 9.40 -2.21
N GLU A 34 -2.62 9.28 -1.71
CA GLU A 34 -2.31 8.41 -0.57
C GLU A 34 -2.88 8.96 0.73
N ILE A 35 -2.76 10.26 0.97
CA ILE A 35 -3.33 10.92 2.15
C ILE A 35 -4.83 10.69 2.20
N HIS A 36 -5.51 10.91 1.09
CA HIS A 36 -6.95 10.74 0.98
C HIS A 36 -7.38 9.30 1.24
N SER A 37 -6.67 8.37 0.62
CA SER A 37 -6.97 6.94 0.74
C SER A 37 -6.71 6.42 2.15
N LEU A 38 -5.62 6.85 2.80
CA LEU A 38 -5.32 6.48 4.17
C LEU A 38 -6.36 7.05 5.14
N ALA A 39 -6.75 8.31 4.96
CA ALA A 39 -7.79 8.93 5.78
C ALA A 39 -9.11 8.19 5.62
N TYR A 40 -9.46 7.82 4.40
CA TYR A 40 -10.67 7.06 4.11
C TYR A 40 -10.64 5.68 4.77
N ALA A 41 -9.53 4.97 4.65
CA ALA A 41 -9.36 3.66 5.26
C ALA A 41 -9.47 3.75 6.79
N CYS A 42 -8.85 4.74 7.40
CA CYS A 42 -8.91 4.96 8.84
C CYS A 42 -10.34 5.29 9.28
N TYR A 43 -10.99 6.20 8.57
CA TYR A 43 -12.34 6.64 8.90
C TYR A 43 -13.36 5.50 8.85
N TYR A 44 -13.26 4.64 7.84
CA TYR A 44 -14.20 3.52 7.65
C TYR A 44 -13.73 2.21 8.30
N GLY A 45 -12.58 2.23 8.97
CA GLY A 45 -12.07 1.03 9.62
C GLY A 45 -11.63 -0.08 8.66
N ILE A 46 -11.15 0.30 7.48
CA ILE A 46 -10.64 -0.66 6.50
C ILE A 46 -9.23 -1.06 6.91
N PRO A 47 -8.96 -2.37 7.15
CA PRO A 47 -7.70 -2.80 7.75
C PRO A 47 -6.52 -2.94 6.78
N TYR A 48 -6.75 -2.78 5.47
CA TYR A 48 -5.70 -3.00 4.47
C TYR A 48 -5.57 -1.82 3.51
N PHE A 49 -4.33 -1.52 3.14
CA PHE A 49 -4.02 -0.47 2.16
C PHE A 49 -2.86 -0.94 1.30
N SER A 50 -3.01 -0.86 -0.01
CA SER A 50 -1.94 -1.25 -0.93
C SER A 50 -1.19 -0.02 -1.41
N SER A 51 0.13 0.00 -1.23
CA SER A 51 0.97 1.08 -1.70
C SER A 51 2.37 0.57 -2.04
N ARG A 52 3.00 1.23 -3.01
CA ARG A 52 4.41 1.00 -3.36
C ARG A 52 5.32 1.97 -2.61
N ASP A 53 4.75 2.94 -1.92
CA ASP A 53 5.49 3.99 -1.23
C ASP A 53 5.81 3.59 0.21
N SER A 54 7.10 3.54 0.54
CA SER A 54 7.55 3.23 1.90
C SER A 54 7.09 4.29 2.91
N ASP A 55 6.87 5.52 2.47
CA ASP A 55 6.40 6.58 3.36
C ASP A 55 5.00 6.29 3.90
N ALA A 56 4.15 5.66 3.10
CA ALA A 56 2.82 5.25 3.57
C ALA A 56 2.91 4.23 4.71
N CYS A 57 3.84 3.28 4.60
CA CYS A 57 4.07 2.29 5.64
C CYS A 57 4.59 2.95 6.92
N ASP A 58 5.56 3.86 6.79
CA ASP A 58 6.14 4.56 7.92
C ASP A 58 5.11 5.44 8.63
N VAL A 59 4.28 6.14 7.87
CA VAL A 59 3.19 6.96 8.43
C VAL A 59 2.20 6.10 9.21
N CYS A 60 1.84 4.94 8.69
CA CYS A 60 0.94 4.02 9.40
C CYS A 60 1.54 3.52 10.72
N ASN A 61 2.86 3.40 10.79
CA ASN A 61 3.54 2.98 12.02
C ASN A 61 3.68 4.12 13.02
N GLU A 62 3.77 5.37 12.56
CA GLU A 62 4.01 6.52 13.43
C GLU A 62 2.74 7.19 13.94
N ILE A 63 1.66 7.17 13.16
CA ILE A 63 0.37 7.75 13.58
C ILE A 63 -0.46 6.64 14.24
N GLU A 64 -0.72 6.78 15.53
CA GLU A 64 -1.40 5.75 16.32
C GLU A 64 -2.74 5.31 15.72
N GLU A 65 -3.54 6.25 15.22
CA GLU A 65 -4.84 5.93 14.63
C GLU A 65 -4.74 5.06 13.37
N LEU A 66 -3.58 5.06 12.70
CA LEU A 66 -3.35 4.27 11.51
C LEU A 66 -2.68 2.92 11.81
N ASN A 67 -2.36 2.63 13.07
CA ASN A 67 -1.64 1.39 13.43
C ASN A 67 -2.41 0.12 13.09
N ASN A 68 -3.72 0.19 12.96
CA ASN A 68 -4.55 -0.96 12.60
C ASN A 68 -4.58 -1.23 11.09
N ILE A 69 -4.00 -0.34 10.29
CA ILE A 69 -3.94 -0.50 8.83
C ILE A 69 -2.67 -1.25 8.47
N THR A 70 -2.82 -2.37 7.76
CA THR A 70 -1.70 -3.15 7.26
C THR A 70 -1.42 -2.76 5.80
N ILE A 71 -0.19 -2.35 5.52
CA ILE A 71 0.24 -2.02 4.16
C ILE A 71 0.59 -3.31 3.42
N ILE A 72 0.01 -3.47 2.23
CA ILE A 72 0.25 -4.64 1.37
C ILE A 72 0.99 -4.18 0.13
N GLY A 73 2.17 -4.76 -0.13
CA GLY A 73 2.95 -4.48 -1.33
C GLY A 73 2.40 -5.21 -2.57
N PHE A 74 2.88 -4.84 -3.74
CA PHE A 74 2.42 -5.46 -4.98
C PHE A 74 2.78 -6.93 -5.07
N GLU A 75 3.95 -7.33 -4.57
CA GLU A 75 4.36 -8.73 -4.53
C GLU A 75 3.40 -9.58 -3.71
N GLU A 76 2.90 -9.04 -2.62
CA GLU A 76 1.93 -9.73 -1.77
C GLU A 76 0.56 -9.84 -2.44
N LEU A 77 0.14 -8.77 -3.15
CA LEU A 77 -1.09 -8.80 -3.94
C LEU A 77 -1.04 -9.85 -5.05
N LEU A 78 0.10 -9.94 -5.73
CA LEU A 78 0.30 -10.96 -6.77
C LEU A 78 0.24 -12.37 -6.19
N ALA A 79 0.81 -12.55 -4.99
CA ALA A 79 0.75 -13.83 -4.29
C ALA A 79 -0.69 -14.20 -3.92
N ILE A 80 -1.45 -13.26 -3.40
CA ILE A 80 -2.86 -13.47 -3.05
C ILE A 80 -3.65 -13.84 -4.30
N ALA A 81 -3.47 -13.11 -5.40
CA ALA A 81 -4.16 -13.39 -6.66
C ALA A 81 -3.81 -14.77 -7.19
N TYR A 82 -2.55 -15.18 -7.08
CA TYR A 82 -2.09 -16.50 -7.49
C TYR A 82 -2.76 -17.62 -6.69
N LYS A 83 -2.89 -17.42 -5.37
CA LYS A 83 -3.44 -18.44 -4.47
C LYS A 83 -4.97 -18.54 -4.50
N THR A 84 -5.66 -17.45 -4.86
CA THR A 84 -7.13 -17.37 -4.72
C THR A 84 -7.91 -17.66 -5.98
N GLY A 85 -7.41 -18.49 -6.87
CA GLY A 85 -8.22 -19.01 -7.96
C GLY A 85 -7.85 -18.54 -9.36
N ALA A 86 -6.62 -18.09 -9.54
CA ALA A 86 -6.14 -17.78 -10.87
C ALA A 86 -6.01 -19.06 -11.71
N ASP A 87 -6.48 -19.02 -12.96
CA ASP A 87 -6.28 -20.12 -13.89
C ASP A 87 -4.85 -20.16 -14.41
N LYS A 88 -4.52 -21.16 -15.25
CA LYS A 88 -3.17 -21.37 -15.74
C LYS A 88 -2.62 -20.15 -16.49
N GLU A 89 -3.43 -19.52 -17.32
CA GLU A 89 -3.01 -18.34 -18.09
C GLU A 89 -2.79 -17.14 -17.18
N LYS A 90 -3.69 -16.91 -16.25
CA LYS A 90 -3.55 -15.84 -15.27
C LYS A 90 -2.33 -16.02 -14.37
N ARG A 91 -2.06 -17.26 -13.95
CA ARG A 91 -0.86 -17.59 -13.17
C ARG A 91 0.42 -17.27 -13.92
N LYS A 92 0.45 -17.56 -15.21
CA LYS A 92 1.59 -17.21 -16.07
C LYS A 92 1.78 -15.70 -16.16
N ALA A 93 0.66 -14.96 -16.34
CA ALA A 93 0.69 -13.51 -16.37
C ALA A 93 1.16 -12.93 -15.04
N LEU A 94 0.71 -13.48 -13.91
CA LEU A 94 1.11 -13.03 -12.58
C LEU A 94 2.61 -13.24 -12.34
N LYS A 95 3.18 -14.34 -12.81
CA LYS A 95 4.62 -14.59 -12.72
C LYS A 95 5.42 -13.56 -13.52
N SER A 96 4.95 -13.19 -14.71
CA SER A 96 5.59 -12.17 -15.53
C SER A 96 5.50 -10.80 -14.88
N LEU A 97 4.34 -10.46 -14.32
CA LEU A 97 4.13 -9.20 -13.61
C LEU A 97 5.03 -9.10 -12.37
N TYR A 98 5.19 -10.18 -11.64
CA TYR A 98 6.08 -10.21 -10.49
C TYR A 98 7.50 -9.79 -10.88
N LYS A 99 8.04 -10.40 -11.92
CA LYS A 99 9.39 -10.09 -12.40
C LYS A 99 9.51 -8.63 -12.86
N GLU A 100 8.50 -8.11 -13.53
CA GLU A 100 8.52 -6.77 -14.08
C GLU A 100 8.32 -5.70 -12.99
N ILE A 101 7.27 -5.83 -12.20
CA ILE A 101 6.90 -4.82 -11.21
C ILE A 101 7.87 -4.83 -10.01
N CYS A 102 8.31 -6.00 -9.60
CA CYS A 102 9.15 -6.16 -8.42
C CYS A 102 10.65 -6.18 -8.75
N ALA A 103 11.02 -5.89 -10.00
CA ALA A 103 12.41 -5.93 -10.44
C ALA A 103 13.38 -5.13 -9.55
N PRO A 104 13.06 -3.89 -9.10
CA PRO A 104 13.96 -3.17 -8.19
C PRO A 104 14.26 -3.90 -6.89
N LYS A 105 13.25 -4.49 -6.27
CA LYS A 105 13.40 -5.25 -5.02
C LYS A 105 14.18 -6.54 -5.24
N ILE A 106 13.97 -7.19 -6.38
CA ILE A 106 14.71 -8.40 -6.76
C ILE A 106 16.19 -8.07 -6.91
N ARG A 107 16.52 -6.99 -7.62
CA ARG A 107 17.91 -6.56 -7.81
C ARG A 107 18.59 -6.17 -6.50
N GLN A 108 17.83 -5.62 -5.56
CA GLN A 108 18.33 -5.26 -4.23
C GLN A 108 18.46 -6.48 -3.30
N GLY A 109 17.97 -7.64 -3.71
CA GLY A 109 18.00 -8.84 -2.90
C GLY A 109 17.02 -8.85 -1.74
N THR A 110 16.03 -7.97 -1.76
CA THR A 110 15.03 -7.91 -0.69
C THR A 110 13.90 -8.90 -0.84
N ILE A 111 13.67 -9.38 -2.06
CA ILE A 111 12.71 -10.44 -2.35
C ILE A 111 13.28 -11.44 -3.36
N PRO A 112 12.76 -12.69 -3.40
CA PRO A 112 13.24 -13.69 -4.33
C PRO A 112 13.06 -13.32 -5.80
N CYS A 113 13.82 -13.99 -6.65
CA CYS A 113 13.80 -13.75 -8.09
C CYS A 113 12.49 -14.19 -8.77
N THR A 114 11.83 -15.19 -8.23
CA THR A 114 10.59 -15.73 -8.85
C THR A 114 9.42 -15.68 -7.89
N LEU A 115 8.21 -15.55 -8.46
CA LEU A 115 6.98 -15.59 -7.66
C LEU A 115 6.84 -16.94 -6.93
N ALA A 116 7.26 -18.04 -7.54
CA ALA A 116 7.20 -19.34 -6.90
C ALA A 116 8.04 -19.39 -5.63
N ASP A 117 9.26 -18.85 -5.67
CA ASP A 117 10.12 -18.77 -4.50
C ASP A 117 9.53 -17.83 -3.43
N PHE A 118 8.98 -16.71 -3.85
CA PHE A 118 8.31 -15.77 -2.95
C PHE A 118 7.14 -16.46 -2.23
N LEU A 119 6.34 -17.23 -2.95
CA LEU A 119 5.22 -17.97 -2.37
C LEU A 119 5.70 -18.98 -1.32
N ASN A 120 6.82 -19.65 -1.58
CA ASN A 120 7.38 -20.64 -0.65
C ASN A 120 7.91 -19.97 0.63
N GLU A 121 8.49 -18.78 0.51
CA GLU A 121 9.03 -18.07 1.67
C GLU A 121 7.95 -17.43 2.54
N THR A 122 6.79 -17.14 1.97
CA THR A 122 5.70 -16.46 2.70
C THR A 122 4.65 -17.42 3.28
N GLU A 123 4.79 -18.70 3.01
CA GLU A 123 3.88 -19.72 3.59
C GLU A 123 4.27 -20.12 5.03
#